data_6a9eb3cf5ea1a927abfa9a76d4ebd1c6
#
_entry.id   6a9eb3cf5ea1a927abfa9a76d4ebd1c6
#
_cell.length_a   1.000
_cell.length_b   1.000
_cell.length_c   1.000
_cell.angle_alpha   90.00
_cell.angle_beta   90.00
_cell.angle_gamma   90.00
#
_symmetry.space_group_name_H-M   'P 1'
#
loop_
_entity.id
_entity.type
_entity.pdbx_description
1 polymer ?
#
loop_
_entity_poly.entity_id
_entity_poly.type
_entity_poly.pdbx_seq_one_letter_code
_entity_poly.pdbx_strand_id
1 'polypeptide(L)' 'MSVALRADREGGHAILVATGPFDLAHAREVTQAVRDAEASLNGCRSVDVELAQIDRIDGAGAVLLARLLDRLEADGREAL' A
#
# COMPACT_ATOMS: atom_id res chain seq x y z
N MET A 1 8.36 14.43 -7.23
CA MET A 1 7.91 13.69 -6.03
C MET A 1 7.89 12.22 -6.32
N SER A 2 8.29 11.42 -5.37
CA SER A 2 8.34 9.97 -5.54
C SER A 2 7.17 9.29 -4.83
N VAL A 3 6.76 8.15 -5.37
CA VAL A 3 5.77 7.29 -4.76
C VAL A 3 6.40 6.55 -3.57
N ALA A 4 5.69 6.47 -2.46
CA ALA A 4 6.11 5.68 -1.32
C ALA A 4 4.94 5.02 -0.63
N LEU A 5 5.17 3.81 -0.16
CA LEU A 5 4.29 3.09 0.75
C LEU A 5 5.14 2.73 1.96
N ARG A 6 5.03 3.53 3.01
CA ARG A 6 5.82 3.33 4.23
C ARG A 6 5.01 2.49 5.22
N ALA A 7 5.63 1.44 5.73
CA ALA A 7 5.02 0.57 6.72
C ALA A 7 5.63 0.84 8.10
N ASP A 8 4.79 1.21 9.06
CA ASP A 8 5.17 1.32 10.47
C ASP A 8 4.55 0.14 11.21
N ARG A 9 5.38 -0.71 11.78
CA ARG A 9 4.93 -1.92 12.46
C ARG A 9 5.01 -1.78 13.97
N GLU A 10 4.01 -2.33 14.63
CA GLU A 10 3.97 -2.40 16.08
C GLU A 10 3.30 -3.72 16.47
N GLY A 11 4.11 -4.69 16.89
CA GLY A 11 3.61 -6.04 17.16
C GLY A 11 3.06 -6.70 15.90
N GLY A 12 1.81 -7.19 15.95
CA GLY A 12 1.13 -7.80 14.82
C GLY A 12 0.33 -6.83 13.96
N HIS A 13 0.45 -5.53 14.23
CA HIS A 13 -0.28 -4.47 13.54
C HIS A 13 0.67 -3.57 12.77
N ALA A 14 0.24 -3.10 11.61
CA ALA A 14 1.00 -2.14 10.82
C ALA A 14 0.11 -1.02 10.30
N ILE A 15 0.70 0.16 10.16
CA ILE A 15 0.08 1.28 9.47
C ILE A 15 0.85 1.49 8.18
N LEU A 16 0.16 1.43 7.07
CA LEU A 16 0.74 1.63 5.74
C LEU A 16 0.33 3.00 5.23
N VAL A 17 1.30 3.89 5.08
CA VAL A 17 1.06 5.26 4.64
C VAL A 17 1.48 5.40 3.17
N ALA A 18 0.52 5.74 2.33
CA ALA A 18 0.76 5.99 0.91
C ALA A 18 0.98 7.46 0.67
N THR A 19 2.05 7.79 -0.05
CA THR A 19 2.38 9.18 -0.40
C THR A 19 2.79 9.27 -1.87
N GLY A 20 2.60 10.45 -2.45
CA GLY A 20 3.01 10.74 -3.82
C GLY A 20 1.93 10.48 -4.86
N PRO A 21 2.30 10.53 -6.15
CA PRO A 21 1.35 10.36 -7.24
C PRO A 21 1.11 8.89 -7.57
N PHE A 22 -0.11 8.40 -7.31
CA PHE A 22 -0.53 7.04 -7.64
C PHE A 22 -1.29 7.06 -8.96
N ASP A 23 -0.57 7.23 -10.07
CA ASP A 23 -1.15 7.37 -11.39
C ASP A 23 -0.42 6.50 -12.43
N LEU A 24 -0.94 6.46 -13.64
CA LEU A 24 -0.38 5.65 -14.72
C LEU A 24 1.05 6.03 -15.06
N ALA A 25 1.38 7.32 -15.02
CA ALA A 25 2.73 7.80 -15.31
C ALA A 25 3.77 7.26 -14.33
N HIS A 26 3.35 6.88 -13.13
CA HIS A 26 4.21 6.36 -12.06
C HIS A 26 3.94 4.89 -11.75
N ALA A 27 3.31 4.17 -12.69
CA ALA A 27 2.88 2.78 -12.46
C ALA A 27 4.01 1.84 -12.02
N ARG A 28 5.22 2.00 -12.56
CA ARG A 28 6.39 1.19 -12.16
C ARG A 28 6.76 1.42 -10.71
N GLU A 29 6.80 2.69 -10.31
CA GLU A 29 7.12 3.07 -8.94
C GLU A 29 6.06 2.58 -7.97
N VAL A 30 4.78 2.71 -8.35
CA VAL A 30 3.67 2.20 -7.55
C VAL A 30 3.76 0.69 -7.39
N THR A 31 4.01 -0.04 -8.48
CA THR A 31 4.14 -1.50 -8.45
C THR A 31 5.29 -1.93 -7.53
N GLN A 32 6.44 -1.27 -7.64
CA GLN A 32 7.58 -1.59 -6.79
C GLN A 32 7.31 -1.27 -5.33
N ALA A 33 6.68 -0.13 -5.06
CA ALA A 33 6.31 0.24 -3.70
C ALA A 33 5.34 -0.77 -3.07
N VAL A 34 4.38 -1.26 -3.86
CA VAL A 34 3.43 -2.28 -3.41
C VAL A 34 4.15 -3.58 -3.06
N ARG A 35 5.08 -4.03 -3.90
CA ARG A 35 5.86 -5.25 -3.64
C ARG A 35 6.70 -5.13 -2.39
N ASP A 36 7.38 -4.01 -2.22
CA ASP A 36 8.21 -3.75 -1.05
C ASP A 36 7.37 -3.69 0.22
N ALA A 37 6.20 -3.07 0.14
CA ALA A 37 5.27 -3.00 1.27
C ALA A 37 4.75 -4.38 1.66
N GLU A 38 4.38 -5.21 0.69
CA GLU A 38 3.92 -6.58 0.97
C GLU A 38 5.00 -7.38 1.69
N ALA A 39 6.25 -7.27 1.27
CA ALA A 39 7.36 -7.94 1.92
C ALA A 39 7.54 -7.47 3.36
N SER A 40 7.36 -6.16 3.60
CA SER A 40 7.48 -5.57 4.94
C SER A 40 6.34 -5.98 5.88
N LEU A 41 5.21 -6.44 5.33
CA LEU A 41 4.03 -6.78 6.11
C LEU A 41 3.95 -8.25 6.50
N ASN A 42 4.95 -9.05 6.18
CA ASN A 42 5.00 -10.46 6.57
C ASN A 42 4.89 -10.60 8.09
N GLY A 43 3.95 -11.43 8.54
CA GLY A 43 3.71 -11.66 9.95
C GLY A 43 2.75 -10.68 10.61
N CYS A 44 2.31 -9.64 9.92
CA CYS A 44 1.29 -8.74 10.43
C CYS A 44 -0.09 -9.36 10.30
N ARG A 45 -0.92 -9.23 11.34
CA ARG A 45 -2.29 -9.73 11.35
C ARG A 45 -3.31 -8.70 10.93
N SER A 46 -2.99 -7.42 11.13
CA SER A 46 -3.85 -6.31 10.72
C SER A 46 -3.03 -5.18 10.14
N VAL A 47 -3.60 -4.48 9.17
CA VAL A 47 -2.95 -3.38 8.47
C VAL A 47 -3.96 -2.27 8.28
N ASP A 48 -3.65 -1.07 8.77
CA ASP A 48 -4.39 0.14 8.44
C ASP A 48 -3.71 0.80 7.25
N VAL A 49 -4.47 1.19 6.26
CA VAL A 49 -3.95 1.87 5.08
C VAL A 49 -4.41 3.32 5.09
N GLU A 50 -3.45 4.24 5.13
CA GLU A 50 -3.71 5.67 5.13
C GLU A 50 -3.44 6.24 3.75
N LEU A 51 -4.45 6.83 3.13
CA LEU A 51 -4.40 7.38 1.78
C LEU A 51 -4.45 8.91 1.73
N ALA A 52 -4.57 9.56 2.87
CA ALA A 52 -4.76 11.02 2.94
C ALA A 52 -3.58 11.82 2.38
N GLN A 53 -2.40 11.21 2.29
CA GLN A 53 -1.19 11.87 1.81
C GLN A 53 -0.87 11.59 0.33
N ILE A 54 -1.78 10.93 -0.37
CA ILE A 54 -1.64 10.75 -1.82
C ILE A 54 -1.90 12.09 -2.51
N ASP A 55 -0.97 12.53 -3.35
CA ASP A 55 -1.10 13.79 -4.10
C ASP A 55 -2.08 13.67 -5.25
N ARG A 56 -2.07 12.52 -5.92
CA ARG A 56 -2.89 12.26 -7.10
C ARG A 56 -3.15 10.78 -7.21
N ILE A 57 -4.38 10.42 -7.57
CA ILE A 57 -4.74 9.04 -7.86
C ILE A 57 -5.63 9.03 -9.09
N ASP A 58 -5.37 8.09 -10.01
CA ASP A 58 -6.24 7.82 -11.15
C ASP A 58 -6.72 6.36 -11.11
N GLY A 59 -7.43 5.94 -12.16
CA GLY A 59 -7.96 4.58 -12.21
C GLY A 59 -6.88 3.50 -12.12
N ALA A 60 -5.71 3.73 -12.73
CA ALA A 60 -4.60 2.77 -12.68
C ALA A 60 -4.04 2.65 -11.26
N GLY A 61 -3.82 3.78 -10.58
CA GLY A 61 -3.35 3.78 -9.20
C GLY A 61 -4.36 3.14 -8.25
N ALA A 62 -5.64 3.43 -8.44
CA ALA A 62 -6.70 2.84 -7.64
C ALA A 62 -6.75 1.31 -7.78
N VAL A 63 -6.59 0.79 -9.00
CA VAL A 63 -6.56 -0.66 -9.24
C VAL A 63 -5.38 -1.31 -8.54
N LEU A 64 -4.19 -0.70 -8.60
CA LEU A 64 -3.00 -1.24 -7.95
C LEU A 64 -3.16 -1.29 -6.43
N LEU A 65 -3.74 -0.25 -5.83
CA LEU A 65 -4.03 -0.23 -4.40
C LEU A 65 -5.09 -1.27 -4.03
N ALA A 66 -6.14 -1.39 -4.83
CA ALA A 66 -7.18 -2.38 -4.58
C ALA A 66 -6.62 -3.81 -4.61
N ARG A 67 -5.71 -4.10 -5.55
CA ARG A 67 -5.04 -5.40 -5.61
C ARG A 67 -4.19 -5.68 -4.37
N LEU A 68 -3.52 -4.66 -3.86
CA LEU A 68 -2.75 -4.80 -2.62
C LEU A 68 -3.69 -5.17 -1.46
N LEU A 69 -4.81 -4.46 -1.31
CA LEU A 69 -5.77 -4.73 -0.26
C LEU A 69 -6.34 -6.14 -0.37
N ASP A 70 -6.70 -6.56 -1.58
CA ASP A 70 -7.22 -7.91 -1.83
C ASP A 70 -6.21 -8.99 -1.44
N ARG A 71 -4.94 -8.80 -1.77
CA ARG A 71 -3.89 -9.75 -1.40
C ARG A 71 -3.69 -9.83 0.11
N LEU A 72 -3.73 -8.70 0.80
CA LEU A 72 -3.61 -8.66 2.25
C LEU A 72 -4.75 -9.43 2.91
N GLU A 73 -5.98 -9.25 2.43
CA GLU A 73 -7.14 -9.99 2.93
C GLU A 73 -7.06 -11.48 2.62
N ALA A 74 -6.60 -11.83 1.42
CA ALA A 74 -6.43 -13.23 1.02
C ALA A 74 -5.41 -13.97 1.89
N ASP A 75 -4.40 -13.24 2.41
CA ASP A 75 -3.40 -13.78 3.34
C ASP A 75 -3.91 -13.86 4.79
N GLY A 76 -5.19 -13.56 5.01
CA GLY A 76 -5.81 -13.62 6.34
C GLY A 76 -5.58 -12.38 7.19
N ARG A 77 -5.09 -11.30 6.61
CA ARG A 77 -4.91 -10.03 7.31
C ARG A 77 -6.18 -9.21 7.26
N GLU A 78 -6.43 -8.45 8.33
CA GLU A 78 -7.43 -7.40 8.29
C GLU A 78 -6.82 -6.17 7.66
N ALA A 79 -7.45 -5.65 6.62
CA ALA A 79 -7.05 -4.42 5.95
C ALA A 79 -8.16 -3.37 6.10
N LEU A 80 -7.79 -2.22 6.63
CA LEU A 80 -8.73 -1.12 6.90
C LEU A 80 -8.43 0.12 6.07
#